data_37cd36b73b7ed04d57ef379967dd63ba
#
_entry.id   37cd36b73b7ed04d57ef379967dd63ba
#
_cell.length_a   1.000
_cell.length_b   1.000
_cell.length_c   1.000
_cell.angle_alpha   90.00
_cell.angle_beta   90.00
_cell.angle_gamma   90.00
#
_symmetry.space_group_name_H-M   'P 1'
#
loop_
_entity.id
_entity.type
_entity.pdbx_description
1 polymer ?
#
loop_
_entity_poly.entity_id
_entity_poly.type
_entity_poly.pdbx_seq_one_letter_code
_entity_poly.pdbx_strand_id
1 'polypeptide(L)' 'MLLELIAARHDGDKNVYYEKIYEAITSVYKESLIKNKPKELGFAINELIQFYQSKEEYEKCHKLNQVGYEIYNTIID' A
#
# COMPACT_ATOMS: atom_id res chain seq x y z
N MET A 1 6.21 -14.13 7.44
CA MET A 1 5.44 -13.00 6.96
C MET A 1 5.31 -12.94 5.45
N LEU A 2 6.43 -12.97 4.76
CA LEU A 2 6.39 -12.97 3.30
C LEU A 2 5.68 -14.20 2.75
N LEU A 3 5.93 -15.35 3.38
CA LEU A 3 5.28 -16.60 2.98
C LEU A 3 3.76 -16.54 3.20
N GLU A 4 3.34 -15.88 4.26
CA GLU A 4 1.91 -15.74 4.54
C GLU A 4 1.22 -14.89 3.47
N LEU A 5 1.87 -13.82 3.04
CA LEU A 5 1.33 -12.98 1.98
C LEU A 5 1.25 -13.73 0.66
N ILE A 6 2.27 -14.53 0.35
CA ILE A 6 2.27 -15.34 -0.85
C ILE A 6 1.17 -16.41 -0.80
N ALA A 7 1.00 -17.03 0.36
CA ALA A 7 -0.03 -18.04 0.53
C ALA A 7 -1.43 -17.46 0.38
N ALA A 8 -1.68 -16.30 0.98
CA ALA A 8 -2.96 -15.63 0.86
C ALA A 8 -3.27 -15.29 -0.60
N ARG A 9 -2.27 -14.83 -1.32
CA ARG A 9 -2.40 -14.51 -2.73
C ARG A 9 -2.66 -15.76 -3.56
N HIS A 10 -2.02 -16.85 -3.20
CA HIS A 10 -2.16 -18.13 -3.87
C HIS A 10 -3.56 -18.71 -3.70
N ASP A 11 -4.13 -18.50 -2.54
CA ASP A 11 -5.47 -18.99 -2.25
C ASP A 11 -6.56 -18.16 -2.95
N GLY A 12 -6.16 -17.15 -3.70
CA GLY A 12 -7.09 -16.33 -4.45
C GLY A 12 -7.73 -15.23 -3.64
N ASP A 13 -7.35 -15.09 -2.39
CA ASP A 13 -7.94 -14.06 -1.53
C ASP A 13 -7.13 -12.77 -1.63
N LYS A 14 -7.25 -12.12 -2.77
CA LYS A 14 -6.56 -10.86 -3.01
C LYS A 14 -7.02 -9.77 -2.05
N ASN A 15 -8.28 -9.84 -1.61
CA ASN A 15 -8.82 -8.85 -0.70
C ASN A 15 -8.03 -8.80 0.60
N VAL A 16 -7.77 -9.96 1.19
CA VAL A 16 -7.02 -10.03 2.44
C VAL A 16 -5.59 -9.54 2.24
N TYR A 17 -4.98 -9.95 1.13
CA TYR A 17 -3.62 -9.54 0.80
C TYR A 17 -3.50 -8.02 0.72
N TYR A 18 -4.37 -7.39 -0.04
CA TYR A 18 -4.33 -5.94 -0.22
C TYR A 18 -4.74 -5.18 1.03
N GLU A 19 -5.68 -5.72 1.81
CA GLU A 19 -6.07 -5.10 3.07
C GLU A 19 -4.90 -5.05 4.05
N LYS A 20 -4.14 -6.12 4.14
CA LYS A 20 -2.99 -6.15 5.03
C LYS A 20 -1.93 -5.14 4.63
N ILE A 21 -1.68 -5.01 3.33
CA ILE A 21 -0.73 -4.03 2.83
C ILE A 21 -1.26 -2.61 3.10
N TYR A 22 -2.53 -2.38 2.86
CA TYR A 22 -3.15 -1.09 3.13
C TYR A 22 -3.02 -0.70 4.59
N GLU A 23 -3.30 -1.62 5.49
CA GLU A 23 -3.17 -1.37 6.92
C GLU A 23 -1.73 -1.03 7.30
N ALA A 24 -0.77 -1.75 6.76
CA ALA A 24 0.63 -1.48 7.04
C ALA A 24 1.03 -0.08 6.56
N ILE A 25 0.59 0.28 5.36
CA ILE A 25 0.95 1.57 4.76
C ILE A 25 0.30 2.74 5.50
N THR A 26 -0.90 2.54 6.02
CA THR A 26 -1.64 3.62 6.68
C THR A 26 -1.53 3.58 8.21
N SER A 27 -0.71 2.69 8.75
CA SER A 27 -0.54 2.52 10.19
C SER A 27 0.65 3.30 10.70
N VAL A 28 1.03 3.01 11.96
CA VAL A 28 2.18 3.64 12.59
C VAL A 28 3.49 3.31 11.88
N TYR A 29 3.51 2.26 11.07
CA TYR A 29 4.71 1.87 10.32
C TYR A 29 4.91 2.70 9.06
N LYS A 30 3.97 3.56 8.72
CA LYS A 30 4.04 4.37 7.50
C LYS A 30 5.35 5.14 7.37
N GLU A 31 5.73 5.86 8.41
CA GLU A 31 6.93 6.68 8.36
C GLU A 31 8.19 5.83 8.15
N SER A 32 8.24 4.69 8.83
CA SER A 32 9.38 3.79 8.69
C SER A 32 9.48 3.24 7.27
N LEU A 33 8.34 2.89 6.68
CA LEU A 33 8.31 2.38 5.31
C LEU A 33 8.73 3.44 4.31
N ILE A 34 8.26 4.66 4.48
CA ILE A 34 8.61 5.77 3.59
C ILE A 34 10.12 6.04 3.66
N LYS A 35 10.68 5.97 4.84
CA LYS A 35 12.08 6.27 5.05
C LYS A 35 13.01 5.19 4.51
N ASN A 36 12.61 3.93 4.70
CA ASN A 36 13.49 2.81 4.40
C ASN A 36 13.26 2.20 3.02
N LYS A 37 12.03 2.19 2.54
CA LYS A 37 11.69 1.53 1.27
C LYS A 37 10.70 2.36 0.45
N PRO A 38 11.07 3.59 0.08
CA PRO A 38 10.12 4.47 -0.61
C PRO A 38 9.70 3.97 -1.97
N LYS A 39 10.61 3.37 -2.74
CA LYS A 39 10.29 2.89 -4.08
C LYS A 39 9.32 1.72 -4.04
N GLU A 40 9.60 0.75 -3.17
CA GLU A 40 8.73 -0.42 -3.02
C GLU A 40 7.36 0.00 -2.52
N LEU A 41 7.33 0.95 -1.60
CA LEU A 41 6.07 1.46 -1.08
C LEU A 41 5.27 2.16 -2.18
N GLY A 42 5.95 2.91 -3.05
CA GLY A 42 5.31 3.57 -4.18
C GLY A 42 4.63 2.58 -5.12
N PHE A 43 5.30 1.47 -5.44
CA PHE A 43 4.72 0.43 -6.27
C PHE A 43 3.51 -0.19 -5.60
N ALA A 44 3.61 -0.48 -4.31
CA ALA A 44 2.50 -1.07 -3.56
C ALA A 44 1.29 -0.14 -3.55
N ILE A 45 1.53 1.15 -3.35
CA ILE A 45 0.46 2.15 -3.34
C ILE A 45 -0.24 2.18 -4.69
N ASN A 46 0.52 2.16 -5.77
CA ASN A 46 -0.06 2.19 -7.10
C ASN A 46 -0.96 0.98 -7.34
N GLU A 47 -0.51 -0.21 -6.97
CA GLU A 47 -1.32 -1.41 -7.09
C GLU A 47 -2.59 -1.33 -6.26
N LEU A 48 -2.46 -0.82 -5.02
CA LEU A 48 -3.61 -0.68 -4.13
C LEU A 48 -4.63 0.31 -4.68
N ILE A 49 -4.16 1.41 -5.24
CA ILE A 49 -5.06 2.40 -5.82
C ILE A 49 -5.87 1.77 -6.95
N GLN A 50 -5.21 1.02 -7.84
CA GLN A 50 -5.91 0.35 -8.92
C GLN A 50 -6.92 -0.67 -8.40
N PHE A 51 -6.54 -1.40 -7.36
CA PHE A 51 -7.42 -2.40 -6.76
C PHE A 51 -8.67 -1.77 -6.15
N TYR A 52 -8.49 -0.75 -5.32
CA TYR A 52 -9.62 -0.10 -4.66
C TYR A 52 -10.43 0.76 -5.62
N GLN A 53 -9.80 1.30 -6.65
CA GLN A 53 -10.51 2.04 -7.68
C GLN A 53 -11.48 1.13 -8.43
N SER A 54 -11.07 -0.08 -8.72
CA SER A 54 -11.93 -1.05 -9.39
C SER A 54 -13.11 -1.45 -8.52
N LYS A 55 -12.98 -1.30 -7.20
CA LYS A 55 -14.05 -1.58 -6.25
C LYS A 55 -14.83 -0.33 -5.87
N GLU A 56 -14.49 0.81 -6.45
CA GLU A 56 -15.12 2.09 -6.17
C GLU A 56 -14.97 2.55 -4.72
N GLU A 57 -13.90 2.12 -4.05
CA GLU A 57 -13.58 2.56 -2.70
C GLU A 57 -12.64 3.76 -2.76
N TYR A 58 -13.19 4.89 -3.16
CA TYR A 58 -12.41 6.09 -3.44
C TYR A 58 -11.79 6.73 -2.21
N GLU A 59 -12.39 6.53 -1.04
CA GLU A 59 -11.81 7.05 0.20
C GLU A 59 -10.44 6.42 0.47
N LYS A 60 -10.33 5.12 0.23
CA LYS A 60 -9.06 4.43 0.40
C LYS A 60 -8.04 4.90 -0.63
N CYS A 61 -8.50 5.12 -1.85
CA CYS A 61 -7.63 5.67 -2.90
C CYS A 61 -7.11 7.05 -2.50
N HIS A 62 -7.95 7.87 -1.91
CA HIS A 62 -7.55 9.20 -1.46
C HIS A 62 -6.46 9.13 -0.39
N LYS A 63 -6.63 8.24 0.58
CA LYS A 63 -5.62 8.05 1.62
C LYS A 63 -4.30 7.57 1.05
N LEU A 64 -4.37 6.67 0.08
CA LEU A 64 -3.17 6.16 -0.57
C LEU A 64 -2.46 7.26 -1.36
N ASN A 65 -3.22 8.12 -2.01
CA ASN A 65 -2.65 9.27 -2.71
C ASN A 65 -1.91 10.20 -1.75
N GLN A 66 -2.46 10.40 -0.56
CA GLN A 66 -1.81 11.23 0.44
C GLN A 66 -0.46 10.65 0.86
N VAL A 67 -0.42 9.34 1.06
CA VAL A 67 0.84 8.66 1.39
C VAL A 67 1.82 8.79 0.23
N GLY A 68 1.32 8.69 -1.00
CA GLY A 68 2.15 8.89 -2.18
C GLY A 68 2.81 10.26 -2.23
N TYR A 69 2.07 11.30 -1.85
CA TYR A 69 2.64 12.65 -1.77
C TYR A 69 3.73 12.73 -0.70
N GLU A 70 3.52 12.07 0.43
CA GLU A 70 4.53 12.06 1.48
C GLU A 70 5.82 11.40 1.00
N ILE A 71 5.69 10.30 0.25
CA ILE A 71 6.86 9.63 -0.34
C ILE A 71 7.57 10.56 -1.32
N TYR A 72 6.81 11.19 -2.19
CA TYR A 72 7.36 12.09 -3.20
C TYR A 72 8.15 13.22 -2.56
N ASN A 73 7.58 13.84 -1.53
CA ASN A 73 8.26 14.92 -0.82
C ASN A 73 9.54 14.45 -0.14
N THR A 74 9.52 13.23 0.39
CA THR A 74 10.69 12.66 1.04
C THR A 74 11.82 12.41 0.05
N ILE A 75 11.49 11.92 -1.15
CA ILE A 75 12.49 11.62 -2.17
C ILE A 75 13.10 12.89 -2.74
N ILE A 76 12.30 13.95 -2.91
CA ILE A 76 12.77 15.20 -3.48
C ILE A 76 13.67 15.95 -2.51
N ASP A 77 13.36 15.90 -1.23
CA ASP A 77 14.19 16.51 -0.22
C ASP A 77 15.48 15.72 -0.03
#